data_3d9cffa234ac7cee5d41cd04be78f4f3
#
_entry.id   3d9cffa234ac7cee5d41cd04be78f4f3
#
_cell.length_a   1.000
_cell.length_b   1.000
_cell.length_c   1.000
_cell.angle_alpha   90.00
_cell.angle_beta   90.00
_cell.angle_gamma   90.00
#
_symmetry.space_group_name_H-M   'P 1'
#
loop_
_entity.id
_entity.type
_entity.pdbx_description
1 polymer ?
#
loop_
_entity_poly.entity_id
_entity_poly.type
_entity_poly.pdbx_seq_one_letter_code
_entity_poly.pdbx_strand_id
1 'polypeptide(L)'
;MTKEKESVLDLDKDQIILYNDIYKLISPYIKPDNSNSLLMTSGTLLAISIQLYTAMYKDDKAIYTILENAKESLPKLRESIKHNLKVPTVH
;
A
#
# COMPACT_ATOMS: atom_id res chain seq x y z
N MET A 1 -21.32 -10.98 -6.49
CA MET A 1 -20.64 -10.81 -6.61
C MET A 1 -19.67 -11.32 -6.06
N THR A 2 -19.24 -11.54 -6.07
CA THR A 2 -18.40 -11.97 -5.55
C THR A 2 -17.47 -11.42 -5.20
N LYS A 3 -17.17 -11.37 -4.68
CA LYS A 3 -16.37 -10.79 -4.38
C LYS A 3 -15.26 -11.26 -4.34
N GLU A 4 -14.65 -11.08 -4.92
CA GLU A 4 -13.50 -11.31 -4.87
C GLU A 4 -13.00 -11.00 -3.72
N LYS A 5 -13.48 -10.84 -3.02
CA LYS A 5 -13.04 -10.50 -2.01
C LYS A 5 -12.15 -10.93 -1.31
N GLU A 6 -11.62 -11.39 -1.49
CA GLU A 6 -10.55 -11.83 -0.77
C GLU A 6 -9.53 -10.84 -0.48
N SER A 7 -9.57 -9.69 -1.04
CA SER A 7 -8.61 -8.64 -0.77
C SER A 7 -8.83 -8.07 0.61
N VAL A 8 -7.78 -8.00 1.41
CA VAL A 8 -7.82 -7.37 2.72
C VAL A 8 -8.24 -5.92 2.61
N LEU A 9 -7.85 -5.28 1.52
CA LEU A 9 -8.14 -3.87 1.30
C LEU A 9 -9.50 -3.63 0.72
N ASP A 10 -10.22 -4.70 0.37
CA ASP A 10 -11.58 -4.57 -0.14
C ASP A 10 -11.65 -3.65 -1.35
N LEU A 11 -10.77 -3.90 -2.30
CA LEU A 11 -10.65 -3.06 -3.49
C LEU A 11 -11.73 -3.41 -4.50
N ASP A 12 -12.26 -2.41 -5.18
CA ASP A 12 -13.15 -2.66 -6.28
C ASP A 12 -12.34 -3.03 -7.53
N LYS A 13 -13.04 -3.28 -8.63
CA LYS A 13 -12.40 -3.80 -9.83
C LYS A 13 -11.32 -2.87 -10.37
N ASP A 14 -11.62 -1.59 -10.44
CA ASP A 14 -10.65 -0.63 -10.98
C ASP A 14 -9.45 -0.50 -10.07
N GLN A 15 -9.68 -0.55 -8.77
CA GLN A 15 -8.58 -0.48 -7.82
C GLN A 15 -7.67 -1.70 -7.90
N ILE A 16 -8.24 -2.87 -8.16
CA ILE A 16 -7.45 -4.08 -8.33
C ILE A 16 -6.55 -3.97 -9.55
N ILE A 17 -7.06 -3.43 -10.64
CA ILE A 17 -6.27 -3.23 -11.84
C ILE A 17 -5.12 -2.27 -11.54
N LEU A 18 -5.43 -1.15 -10.92
CA LEU A 18 -4.40 -0.17 -10.56
C LEU A 18 -3.36 -0.76 -9.61
N TYR A 19 -3.83 -1.50 -8.62
CA TYR A 19 -2.98 -2.16 -7.65
C TYR A 19 -1.99 -3.07 -8.36
N ASN A 20 -2.49 -3.89 -9.29
CA ASN A 20 -1.63 -4.82 -10.02
C ASN A 20 -0.66 -4.08 -10.93
N ASP A 21 -1.10 -3.00 -11.56
CA ASP A 21 -0.23 -2.22 -12.42
C ASP A 21 0.90 -1.57 -11.64
N ILE A 22 0.59 -1.06 -10.46
CA ILE A 22 1.61 -0.45 -9.61
C ILE A 22 2.62 -1.51 -9.17
N TYR A 23 2.14 -2.70 -8.79
CA TYR A 23 3.06 -3.77 -8.40
C TYR A 23 3.96 -4.19 -9.56
N LYS A 24 3.43 -4.23 -10.77
CA LYS A 24 4.29 -4.51 -11.92
C LYS A 24 5.35 -3.45 -12.09
N LEU A 25 4.96 -2.21 -11.89
CA LEU A 25 5.89 -1.09 -12.07
C LEU A 25 7.00 -1.11 -11.04
N ILE A 26 6.67 -1.40 -9.79
CA ILE A 26 7.66 -1.32 -8.72
C ILE A 26 8.40 -2.63 -8.48
N SER A 27 7.94 -3.73 -9.07
CA SER A 27 8.55 -5.02 -8.77
C SER A 27 10.04 -5.10 -9.05
N PRO A 28 10.59 -4.43 -10.10
CA PRO A 28 12.03 -4.44 -10.27
C PRO A 28 12.80 -3.77 -9.14
N TYR A 29 12.12 -2.95 -8.37
CA TYR A 29 12.76 -2.24 -7.25
C TYR A 29 12.62 -2.99 -5.93
N ILE A 30 11.81 -4.04 -5.89
CA ILE A 30 11.62 -4.82 -4.67
C ILE A 30 12.54 -6.03 -4.77
N LYS A 31 13.72 -5.89 -4.18
CA LYS A 31 14.74 -6.92 -4.27
C LYS A 31 14.77 -7.70 -2.96
N PRO A 32 14.71 -9.03 -3.03
CA PRO A 32 14.57 -9.85 -1.82
C PRO A 32 15.69 -9.65 -0.80
N ASP A 33 16.88 -9.33 -1.27
CA ASP A 33 18.02 -9.20 -0.38
C ASP A 33 18.45 -7.75 -0.16
N ASN A 34 17.59 -6.78 -0.50
CA ASN A 34 17.97 -5.37 -0.41
C ASN A 34 16.83 -4.57 0.22
N SER A 35 16.87 -4.47 1.56
CA SER A 35 15.83 -3.74 2.27
C SER A 35 15.88 -2.24 2.01
N ASN A 36 17.05 -1.70 1.63
CA ASN A 36 17.12 -0.28 1.29
C ASN A 36 16.30 0.03 0.05
N SER A 37 16.34 -0.87 -0.93
CA SER A 37 15.54 -0.70 -2.13
C SER A 37 14.05 -0.71 -1.79
N LEU A 38 13.65 -1.60 -0.90
CA LEU A 38 12.26 -1.69 -0.47
C LEU A 38 11.83 -0.44 0.29
N LEU A 39 12.69 0.04 1.18
CA LEU A 39 12.40 1.25 1.94
C LEU A 39 12.26 2.46 1.02
N MET A 40 13.14 2.57 0.04
CA MET A 40 13.08 3.67 -0.92
C MET A 40 11.77 3.62 -1.71
N THR A 41 11.43 2.43 -2.19
CA THR A 41 10.21 2.27 -2.98
C THR A 41 8.98 2.60 -2.17
N SER A 42 8.92 2.08 -0.94
CA SER A 42 7.79 2.32 -0.06
C SER A 42 7.67 3.79 0.30
N GLY A 43 8.79 4.43 0.61
CA GLY A 43 8.78 5.83 0.95
C GLY A 43 8.33 6.70 -0.21
N THR A 44 8.76 6.34 -1.41
CA THR A 44 8.37 7.08 -2.60
C THR A 44 6.87 6.98 -2.84
N LEU A 45 6.31 5.77 -2.69
CA LEU A 45 4.88 5.58 -2.85
C LEU A 45 4.08 6.37 -1.82
N LEU A 46 4.56 6.35 -0.59
CA LEU A 46 3.88 7.11 0.46
C LEU A 46 3.93 8.60 0.19
N ALA A 47 5.09 9.10 -0.25
CA ALA A 47 5.23 10.51 -0.56
C ALA A 47 4.26 10.94 -1.66
N ILE A 48 4.15 10.12 -2.71
CA ILE A 48 3.22 10.42 -3.79
C ILE A 48 1.78 10.42 -3.26
N SER A 49 1.44 9.45 -2.44
CA SER A 49 0.11 9.37 -1.86
C SER A 49 -0.23 10.60 -1.04
N ILE A 50 0.71 11.03 -0.20
CA ILE A 50 0.50 12.21 0.64
C ILE A 50 0.32 13.45 -0.24
N GLN A 51 1.12 13.56 -1.29
CA GLN A 51 0.98 14.70 -2.20
C GLN A 51 -0.40 14.75 -2.83
N LEU A 52 -0.90 13.60 -3.26
CA LEU A 52 -2.22 13.55 -3.88
C LEU A 52 -3.31 13.91 -2.87
N TYR A 53 -3.21 13.40 -1.66
CA TYR A 53 -4.21 13.73 -0.63
C TYR A 53 -4.19 15.22 -0.31
N THR A 54 -3.00 15.82 -0.19
CA THR A 54 -2.93 17.25 0.12
C THR A 54 -3.42 18.11 -1.02
N ALA A 55 -3.32 17.59 -2.25
CA ALA A 55 -3.86 18.31 -3.40
C ALA A 55 -5.39 18.28 -3.41
N MET A 56 -5.98 17.19 -2.91
CA MET A 56 -7.43 17.02 -2.93
C MET A 56 -8.13 17.61 -1.72
N TYR A 57 -7.52 17.52 -0.56
CA TYR A 57 -8.16 17.93 0.68
C TYR A 57 -7.50 19.18 1.24
N LYS A 58 -8.28 20.20 1.45
CA LYS A 58 -7.76 21.42 2.07
C LYS A 58 -7.64 21.26 3.57
N ASP A 59 -8.46 20.39 4.14
CA ASP A 59 -8.50 20.20 5.58
C ASP A 59 -7.60 19.04 5.97
N ASP A 60 -6.60 19.34 6.76
CA ASP A 60 -5.65 18.32 7.23
C ASP A 60 -6.33 17.22 8.03
N LYS A 61 -7.48 17.51 8.62
CA LYS A 61 -8.20 16.50 9.39
C LYS A 61 -8.60 15.30 8.54
N ALA A 62 -8.97 15.56 7.28
CA ALA A 62 -9.34 14.47 6.37
C ALA A 62 -8.14 13.56 6.14
N ILE A 63 -6.97 14.15 6.02
CA ILE A 63 -5.75 13.38 5.80
C ILE A 63 -5.39 12.58 7.05
N TYR A 64 -5.52 13.18 8.23
CA TYR A 64 -5.27 12.47 9.47
C TYR A 64 -6.20 11.27 9.62
N THR A 65 -7.46 11.42 9.22
CA THR A 65 -8.41 10.32 9.29
C THR A 65 -7.97 9.17 8.38
N ILE A 66 -7.49 9.50 7.18
CA ILE A 66 -7.00 8.47 6.26
C ILE A 66 -5.80 7.75 6.85
N LEU A 67 -4.87 8.50 7.44
CA LEU A 67 -3.70 7.89 8.05
C LEU A 67 -4.07 7.03 9.24
N GLU A 68 -5.05 7.47 10.02
CA GLU A 68 -5.51 6.70 11.16
C GLU A 68 -6.15 5.39 10.71
N ASN A 69 -6.95 5.45 9.64
CA ASN A 69 -7.54 4.24 9.10
C ASN A 69 -6.48 3.26 8.59
N ALA A 70 -5.44 3.79 7.97
CA ALA A 70 -4.33 2.96 7.51
C ALA A 70 -3.66 2.28 8.69
N LYS A 71 -3.47 3.02 9.76
CA LYS A 71 -2.87 2.49 10.97
C LYS A 71 -3.69 1.32 11.52
N GLU A 72 -5.02 1.50 11.53
CA GLU A 72 -5.91 0.48 12.08
C GLU A 72 -5.96 -0.77 11.23
N SER A 73 -5.59 -0.67 9.96
CA SER A 73 -5.60 -1.85 9.10
C SER A 73 -4.29 -2.64 9.14
N LEU A 74 -3.29 -2.17 9.90
CA LEU A 74 -2.01 -2.85 9.95
C LEU A 74 -2.09 -4.32 10.37
N PRO A 75 -2.89 -4.69 11.39
CA PRO A 75 -2.96 -6.10 11.76
C PRO A 75 -3.44 -7.00 10.63
N LYS A 76 -4.44 -6.54 9.89
CA LYS A 76 -4.95 -7.31 8.76
C LYS A 76 -3.92 -7.41 7.65
N LEU A 77 -3.21 -6.31 7.41
CA LEU A 77 -2.20 -6.30 6.36
C LEU A 77 -1.05 -7.22 6.70
N ARG A 78 -0.64 -7.25 7.97
CA ARG A 78 0.42 -8.15 8.38
C ARG A 78 0.04 -9.60 8.17
N GLU A 79 -1.22 -9.91 8.46
CA GLU A 79 -1.71 -11.26 8.26
C GLU A 79 -1.67 -11.65 6.79
N SER A 80 -2.09 -10.73 5.94
CA SER A 80 -2.09 -10.95 4.50
C SER A 80 -0.67 -11.17 3.96
N ILE A 81 0.27 -10.38 4.44
CA ILE A 81 1.64 -10.45 3.96
C ILE A 81 2.31 -11.77 4.31
N LYS A 82 1.98 -12.33 5.46
CA LYS A 82 2.53 -13.61 5.85
C LYS A 82 2.29 -14.69 4.80
N HIS A 83 1.19 -14.58 4.08
CA HIS A 83 0.79 -15.62 3.15
C HIS A 83 1.04 -15.26 1.70
N ASN A 84 1.05 -13.99 1.37
CA ASN A 84 0.97 -13.58 -0.01
C ASN A 84 2.16 -12.82 -0.55
N LEU A 85 2.97 -12.27 0.31
CA LEU A 85 4.01 -11.38 -0.14
C LEU A 85 5.32 -11.71 0.52
N LYS A 86 6.36 -11.88 -0.26
CA LYS A 86 7.69 -12.19 0.26
C LYS A 86 8.60 -11.00 0.05
N VAL A 87 8.86 -10.29 1.13
CA VAL A 87 9.75 -9.15 1.09
C VAL A 87 10.73 -9.27 2.24
N PRO A 88 11.87 -8.60 2.14
CA PRO A 88 12.84 -8.64 3.25
C PRO A 88 12.26 -7.97 4.48
N THR A 89 12.65 -8.50 5.63
CA THR A 89 12.22 -7.93 6.90
C THR A 89 13.14 -6.80 7.28
N VAL A 90 12.55 -5.71 7.71
CA VAL A 90 13.28 -4.53 8.18
C VAL A 90 13.04 -4.40 9.67
N HIS A 91 14.12 -4.29 10.40
CA HIS A 91 14.04 -4.18 11.86
C HIS A 91 14.40 -2.80 12.36
#